data_332457ff44989c5ef18b888888890b57
#
_entry.id   332457ff44989c5ef18b888888890b57
#
_cell.length_a   1.000
_cell.length_b   1.000
_cell.length_c   1.000
_cell.angle_alpha   90.00
_cell.angle_beta   90.00
_cell.angle_gamma   90.00
#
_symmetry.space_group_name_H-M   'P 1'
#
loop_
_entity.id
_entity.type
_entity.pdbx_description
1 polymer ?
#
loop_
_entity_poly.entity_id
_entity_poly.type
_entity_poly.pdbx_seq_one_letter_code
_entity_poly.pdbx_strand_id
1 'polypeptide(L)'
;MGQVMVSFSFNLPPEQNIEFLKAKKPELSFNYDELMHAAHLKAFTIAKVTKLDLLSDMQDSLIKAQREGKSFEVWKKEIKPTLAKKGWLGKVEVTNEKTGEIKTINVNNTRLQRIYNTNMRTANAQGRAKAQYALEGDIYLRYIALQDGLTRPSHLKMHGVTLHRDDPFWKTNYPPNGWNCRCVVRAYSKAECERQGFEISQTPPLPIASKDWSYDKRGLEKDNSLNTILDSKLKKFAKDNNKGVFVESLKEIPNAALKKTWETSLNAMIDEVLVKGNQSYPAAYAQVGKISSKIQSFLEKTLGSKLEDYYLVLPKNNLLHASPKRKAIYNQALRIEEFREIVNVLEEEKEVYWDKDSLIYFFEDKEDKTKMNKIVVTPNYKIKRFGKTNVIVTLGKVNTEDKLKNNPTKIK
;
A
#
# COMPACT_ATOMS: atom_id res chain seq x y z
N MET A 1 -16.86 -29.95 26.15
CA MET A 1 -16.27 -28.94 25.22
C MET A 1 -15.56 -27.90 26.08
N GLY A 2 -14.23 -27.96 26.12
CA GLY A 2 -13.43 -27.11 27.00
C GLY A 2 -13.44 -25.68 26.50
N GLN A 3 -13.85 -24.74 27.35
CA GLN A 3 -13.65 -23.32 27.14
C GLN A 3 -12.13 -23.03 27.12
N VAL A 4 -11.61 -22.63 25.99
CA VAL A 4 -10.27 -22.03 25.91
C VAL A 4 -10.37 -20.65 26.56
N MET A 5 -10.04 -20.58 27.85
CA MET A 5 -9.81 -19.28 28.50
C MET A 5 -8.55 -18.67 27.90
N VAL A 6 -8.69 -17.64 27.07
CA VAL A 6 -7.57 -16.79 26.65
C VAL A 6 -7.18 -15.95 27.87
N SER A 7 -6.19 -16.39 28.62
CA SER A 7 -5.62 -15.61 29.71
C SER A 7 -4.77 -14.48 29.11
N PHE A 8 -5.20 -13.25 29.25
CA PHE A 8 -4.36 -12.09 28.98
C PHE A 8 -3.39 -11.90 30.15
N SER A 9 -2.15 -12.29 29.95
CA SER A 9 -1.08 -11.92 30.88
C SER A 9 -0.69 -10.46 30.65
N PHE A 10 -1.00 -9.60 31.60
CA PHE A 10 -0.61 -8.18 31.58
C PHE A 10 0.90 -7.94 31.60
N ASN A 11 1.68 -8.98 31.85
CA ASN A 11 3.13 -8.93 32.00
C ASN A 11 3.90 -9.39 30.74
N LEU A 12 3.22 -9.87 29.70
CA LEU A 12 3.89 -10.26 28.45
C LEU A 12 3.97 -9.06 27.49
N PRO A 13 5.09 -8.90 26.78
CA PRO A 13 5.21 -7.89 25.75
C PRO A 13 4.12 -8.04 24.69
N PRO A 14 3.56 -6.93 24.15
CA PRO A 14 2.55 -6.99 23.11
C PRO A 14 3.20 -7.32 21.75
N GLU A 15 3.52 -8.58 21.51
CA GLU A 15 4.32 -9.06 20.37
C GLU A 15 3.79 -8.57 19.02
N GLN A 16 2.47 -8.59 18.80
CA GLN A 16 1.86 -8.13 17.54
C GLN A 16 2.10 -6.64 17.30
N ASN A 17 2.14 -5.82 18.35
CA ASN A 17 2.44 -4.40 18.25
C ASN A 17 3.92 -4.16 17.94
N ILE A 18 4.79 -4.96 18.55
CA ILE A 18 6.25 -4.91 18.35
C ILE A 18 6.58 -5.34 16.93
N GLU A 19 6.01 -6.45 16.47
CA GLU A 19 6.17 -6.92 15.08
C GLU A 19 5.71 -5.88 14.07
N PHE A 20 4.59 -5.20 14.31
CA PHE A 20 4.14 -4.13 13.44
C PHE A 20 5.16 -2.99 13.34
N LEU A 21 5.74 -2.55 14.46
CA LEU A 21 6.75 -1.50 14.46
C LEU A 21 8.06 -1.94 13.78
N LYS A 22 8.49 -3.19 14.00
CA LYS A 22 9.69 -3.78 13.37
C LYS A 22 9.52 -3.97 11.87
N ALA A 23 8.32 -4.34 11.42
CA ALA A 23 8.05 -4.60 10.00
C ALA A 23 8.06 -3.33 9.14
N LYS A 24 7.99 -2.15 9.76
CA LYS A 24 8.08 -0.87 9.04
C LYS A 24 9.52 -0.61 8.58
N LYS A 25 9.66 -0.23 7.31
CA LYS A 25 10.96 0.20 6.78
C LYS A 25 11.16 1.70 7.01
N PRO A 26 12.33 2.14 7.54
CA PRO A 26 12.64 3.55 7.66
C PRO A 26 12.64 4.23 6.29
N GLU A 27 11.90 5.34 6.17
CA GLU A 27 11.75 6.11 4.94
C GLU A 27 11.86 7.59 5.24
N LEU A 28 12.82 8.27 4.61
CA LEU A 28 12.99 9.70 4.79
C LEU A 28 11.86 10.47 4.12
N SER A 29 11.26 11.40 4.83
CA SER A 29 10.25 12.33 4.33
C SER A 29 10.45 13.72 4.91
N PHE A 30 10.41 14.74 4.07
CA PHE A 30 10.47 16.12 4.53
C PHE A 30 9.12 16.58 5.05
N ASN A 31 8.03 16.21 4.37
CA ASN A 31 6.65 16.48 4.81
C ASN A 31 5.92 15.16 5.06
N TYR A 32 4.91 15.20 5.93
CA TYR A 32 4.11 14.03 6.27
C TYR A 32 3.33 13.48 5.05
N ASP A 33 2.81 14.35 4.21
CA ASP A 33 2.01 14.06 3.01
C ASP A 33 2.84 13.60 1.81
N GLU A 34 4.15 13.51 1.96
CA GLU A 34 5.02 12.95 0.94
C GLU A 34 4.81 11.44 0.73
N LEU A 35 4.32 10.75 1.75
CA LEU A 35 3.85 9.38 1.65
C LEU A 35 2.33 9.36 1.68
N MET A 36 1.71 8.59 0.81
CA MET A 36 0.27 8.37 0.89
C MET A 36 -0.07 7.68 2.22
N HIS A 37 -1.22 8.03 2.78
CA HIS A 37 -1.59 7.67 4.15
C HIS A 37 -1.51 6.17 4.43
N ALA A 38 -1.94 5.31 3.50
CA ALA A 38 -1.83 3.87 3.63
C ALA A 38 -0.36 3.36 3.64
N ALA A 39 0.58 4.10 3.04
CA ALA A 39 2.01 3.73 3.05
C ALA A 39 2.63 3.82 4.47
N HIS A 40 2.04 4.62 5.37
CA HIS A 40 2.46 4.69 6.77
C HIS A 40 2.25 3.37 7.54
N LEU A 41 1.53 2.41 6.99
CA LEU A 41 1.44 1.05 7.57
C LEU A 41 2.73 0.26 7.41
N LYS A 42 3.49 0.50 6.34
CA LYS A 42 4.74 -0.22 6.01
C LYS A 42 6.00 0.64 6.12
N ALA A 43 5.87 1.95 6.04
CA ALA A 43 6.99 2.88 6.21
C ALA A 43 7.03 3.46 7.62
N PHE A 44 8.21 3.48 8.22
CA PHE A 44 8.48 4.27 9.40
C PHE A 44 9.04 5.62 8.96
N THR A 45 8.32 6.68 9.23
CA THR A 45 8.73 8.03 8.86
C THR A 45 8.39 9.02 9.96
N ILE A 46 9.23 10.03 10.07
CA ILE A 46 9.02 11.20 10.92
C ILE A 46 9.33 12.43 10.07
N ALA A 47 8.32 13.25 9.80
CA ALA A 47 8.50 14.45 9.00
C ALA A 47 9.65 15.32 9.54
N LYS A 48 10.46 15.88 8.62
CA LYS A 48 11.65 16.69 8.95
C LYS A 48 12.80 15.91 9.63
N VAL A 49 12.80 14.59 9.59
CA VAL A 49 13.98 13.76 9.84
C VAL A 49 14.61 13.45 8.50
N THR A 50 15.77 14.01 8.22
CA THR A 50 16.45 13.92 6.92
C THR A 50 17.64 12.95 6.93
N LYS A 51 17.96 12.39 8.08
CA LYS A 51 19.05 11.40 8.26
C LYS A 51 18.47 10.03 8.58
N LEU A 52 18.83 9.03 7.81
CA LEU A 52 18.33 7.67 7.96
C LEU A 52 18.73 7.02 9.29
N ASP A 53 19.97 7.25 9.74
CA ASP A 53 20.49 6.75 11.01
C ASP A 53 19.72 7.31 12.21
N LEU A 54 19.32 8.59 12.16
CA LEU A 54 18.48 9.20 13.19
C LEU A 54 17.07 8.60 13.18
N LEU A 55 16.52 8.36 11.99
CA LEU A 55 15.20 7.76 11.83
C LEU A 55 15.17 6.33 12.36
N SER A 56 16.23 5.56 12.11
CA SER A 56 16.40 4.19 12.63
C SER A 56 16.51 4.18 14.17
N ASP A 57 17.30 5.07 14.76
CA ASP A 57 17.41 5.20 16.23
C ASP A 57 16.04 5.52 16.85
N MET A 58 15.25 6.38 16.21
CA MET A 58 13.90 6.71 16.67
C MET A 58 12.98 5.50 16.61
N GLN A 59 13.04 4.71 15.54
CA GLN A 59 12.26 3.48 15.40
C GLN A 59 12.64 2.47 16.48
N ASP A 60 13.92 2.19 16.65
CA ASP A 60 14.44 1.24 17.64
C ASP A 60 14.06 1.64 19.06
N SER A 61 14.14 2.94 19.36
CA SER A 61 13.73 3.47 20.67
C SER A 61 12.25 3.26 20.97
N LEU A 62 11.38 3.40 19.96
CA LEU A 62 9.95 3.16 20.08
C LEU A 62 9.63 1.67 20.19
N ILE A 63 10.33 0.81 19.44
CA ILE A 63 10.21 -0.66 19.57
C ILE A 63 10.59 -1.09 20.98
N LYS A 64 11.70 -0.55 21.51
CA LYS A 64 12.13 -0.81 22.88
C LYS A 64 11.10 -0.34 23.89
N ALA A 65 10.56 0.87 23.72
CA ALA A 65 9.53 1.41 24.60
C ALA A 65 8.25 0.56 24.59
N GLN A 66 7.83 0.06 23.42
CA GLN A 66 6.67 -0.84 23.30
C GLN A 66 6.92 -2.18 23.99
N ARG A 67 8.12 -2.75 23.85
CA ARG A 67 8.51 -4.03 24.46
C ARG A 67 8.56 -3.93 25.98
N GLU A 68 9.11 -2.84 26.49
CA GLU A 68 9.36 -2.65 27.93
C GLU A 68 8.20 -1.91 28.63
N GLY A 69 7.11 -1.59 27.94
CA GLY A 69 5.97 -0.88 28.50
C GLY A 69 6.31 0.53 29.00
N LYS A 70 7.32 1.19 28.41
CA LYS A 70 7.78 2.51 28.87
C LYS A 70 6.75 3.58 28.61
N SER A 71 6.56 4.44 29.60
CA SER A 71 5.78 5.67 29.43
C SER A 71 6.51 6.69 28.55
N PHE A 72 5.76 7.69 28.06
CA PHE A 72 6.36 8.78 27.30
C PHE A 72 7.50 9.47 28.04
N GLU A 73 7.35 9.70 29.34
CA GLU A 73 8.37 10.40 30.16
C GLU A 73 9.68 9.62 30.23
N VAL A 74 9.61 8.31 30.42
CA VAL A 74 10.79 7.43 30.44
C VAL A 74 11.43 7.38 29.07
N TRP A 75 10.66 7.13 28.01
CA TRP A 75 11.17 7.09 26.63
C TRP A 75 11.82 8.42 26.23
N LYS A 76 11.17 9.55 26.55
CA LYS A 76 11.69 10.89 26.27
C LYS A 76 13.04 11.11 26.92
N LYS A 77 13.19 10.71 28.19
CA LYS A 77 14.45 10.85 28.92
C LYS A 77 15.57 10.05 28.27
N GLU A 78 15.27 8.84 27.79
CA GLU A 78 16.26 7.96 27.16
C GLU A 78 16.67 8.40 25.76
N ILE A 79 15.74 8.92 24.93
CA ILE A 79 16.03 9.27 23.53
C ILE A 79 16.69 10.64 23.37
N LYS A 80 16.43 11.60 24.28
CA LYS A 80 16.95 12.96 24.17
C LYS A 80 18.48 13.06 24.00
N PRO A 81 19.31 12.31 24.72
CA PRO A 81 20.76 12.36 24.51
C PRO A 81 21.18 11.98 23.07
N THR A 82 20.55 10.96 22.50
CA THR A 82 20.78 10.56 21.11
C THR A 82 20.38 11.66 20.13
N LEU A 83 19.20 12.28 20.33
CA LEU A 83 18.73 13.37 19.50
C LEU A 83 19.66 14.59 19.57
N ALA A 84 20.12 14.94 20.78
CA ALA A 84 21.07 16.04 20.98
C ALA A 84 22.40 15.76 20.27
N LYS A 85 22.97 14.56 20.44
CA LYS A 85 24.22 14.15 19.79
C LYS A 85 24.14 14.21 18.27
N LYS A 86 22.98 13.90 17.69
CA LYS A 86 22.73 13.95 16.24
C LYS A 86 22.23 15.30 15.73
N GLY A 87 22.17 16.33 16.62
CA GLY A 87 21.78 17.68 16.25
C GLY A 87 20.29 17.83 15.94
N TRP A 88 19.44 16.97 16.49
CA TRP A 88 17.99 17.00 16.25
C TRP A 88 17.21 17.18 17.58
N LEU A 89 17.55 18.21 18.34
CA LEU A 89 16.87 18.59 19.60
C LEU A 89 16.85 20.11 19.75
N GLY A 90 15.73 20.68 20.22
CA GLY A 90 15.54 22.13 20.32
C GLY A 90 15.23 22.77 18.97
N LYS A 91 15.69 23.99 18.74
CA LYS A 91 15.59 24.67 17.44
C LYS A 91 16.62 24.08 16.47
N VAL A 92 16.17 23.54 15.36
CA VAL A 92 17.00 22.85 14.36
C VAL A 92 16.63 23.33 12.99
N GLU A 93 17.62 23.64 12.16
CA GLU A 93 17.43 23.83 10.73
C GLU A 93 17.52 22.48 10.01
N VAL A 94 16.56 22.22 9.17
CA VAL A 94 16.49 21.01 8.35
C VAL A 94 16.37 21.40 6.88
N THR A 95 17.21 20.79 6.05
CA THR A 95 17.22 21.03 4.61
C THR A 95 16.53 19.89 3.91
N ASN A 96 15.65 20.21 2.98
CA ASN A 96 15.14 19.24 2.02
C ASN A 96 16.22 19.02 0.95
N GLU A 97 16.89 17.89 0.99
CA GLU A 97 17.97 17.55 0.05
C GLU A 97 17.52 17.55 -1.43
N LYS A 98 16.20 17.42 -1.65
CA LYS A 98 15.63 17.37 -3.00
C LYS A 98 15.33 18.74 -3.58
N THR A 99 14.87 19.66 -2.74
CA THR A 99 14.39 20.98 -3.19
C THR A 99 15.30 22.12 -2.74
N GLY A 100 16.25 21.87 -1.84
CA GLY A 100 17.05 22.90 -1.17
C GLY A 100 16.27 23.73 -0.15
N GLU A 101 14.99 23.42 0.09
CA GLU A 101 14.16 24.17 1.05
C GLU A 101 14.71 24.00 2.46
N ILE A 102 14.97 25.11 3.15
CA ILE A 102 15.42 25.11 4.56
C ILE A 102 14.24 25.51 5.45
N LYS A 103 14.03 24.72 6.50
CA LYS A 103 13.02 25.03 7.54
C LYS A 103 13.60 24.92 8.93
N THR A 104 13.33 25.91 9.76
CA THR A 104 13.57 25.84 11.19
C THR A 104 12.41 25.11 11.86
N ILE A 105 12.70 24.06 12.60
CA ILE A 105 11.73 23.32 13.41
C ILE A 105 12.12 23.38 14.88
N ASN A 106 11.15 23.17 15.76
CA ASN A 106 11.42 23.05 17.20
C ASN A 106 11.11 21.61 17.64
N VAL A 107 12.15 20.87 17.98
CA VAL A 107 12.08 19.50 18.51
C VAL A 107 11.96 19.57 20.02
N ASN A 108 10.78 19.88 20.48
CA ASN A 108 10.40 20.03 21.88
C ASN A 108 9.59 18.83 22.41
N ASN A 109 9.19 18.89 23.66
CA ASN A 109 8.40 17.84 24.30
C ASN A 109 7.09 17.55 23.56
N THR A 110 6.39 18.59 23.08
CA THR A 110 5.12 18.43 22.35
C THR A 110 5.32 17.64 21.05
N ARG A 111 6.41 17.92 20.33
CA ARG A 111 6.76 17.18 19.11
C ARG A 111 7.09 15.72 19.44
N LEU A 112 7.94 15.49 20.43
CA LEU A 112 8.30 14.13 20.87
C LEU A 112 7.08 13.35 21.35
N GLN A 113 6.18 13.99 22.10
CA GLN A 113 4.94 13.37 22.56
C GLN A 113 4.02 12.97 21.38
N ARG A 114 3.94 13.82 20.36
CA ARG A 114 3.16 13.49 19.14
C ARG A 114 3.76 12.28 18.43
N ILE A 115 5.07 12.21 18.27
CA ILE A 115 5.76 11.09 17.65
C ILE A 115 5.49 9.80 18.44
N TYR A 116 5.73 9.82 19.75
CA TYR A 116 5.49 8.68 20.63
C TYR A 116 4.02 8.22 20.56
N ASN A 117 3.08 9.11 20.82
CA ASN A 117 1.65 8.78 20.86
C ASN A 117 1.13 8.24 19.54
N THR A 118 1.53 8.83 18.40
CA THR A 118 1.07 8.37 17.08
C THR A 118 1.54 6.96 16.82
N ASN A 119 2.82 6.66 17.04
CA ASN A 119 3.37 5.33 16.75
C ASN A 119 2.83 4.27 17.72
N MET A 120 2.77 4.55 19.02
CA MET A 120 2.26 3.61 20.02
C MET A 120 0.77 3.31 19.79
N ARG A 121 -0.05 4.32 19.53
CA ARG A 121 -1.49 4.14 19.30
C ARG A 121 -1.78 3.38 18.01
N THR A 122 -1.02 3.66 16.94
CA THR A 122 -1.18 2.93 15.69
C THR A 122 -0.76 1.47 15.86
N ALA A 123 0.36 1.20 16.52
CA ALA A 123 0.79 -0.16 16.80
C ALA A 123 -0.23 -0.92 17.65
N ASN A 124 -0.73 -0.30 18.73
CA ASN A 124 -1.76 -0.89 19.58
C ASN A 124 -3.08 -1.14 18.84
N ALA A 125 -3.45 -0.27 17.90
CA ALA A 125 -4.63 -0.46 17.06
C ALA A 125 -4.47 -1.65 16.11
N GLN A 126 -3.30 -1.81 15.50
CA GLN A 126 -2.99 -2.96 14.64
C GLN A 126 -3.02 -4.29 15.41
N GLY A 127 -2.33 -4.36 16.54
CA GLY A 127 -2.34 -5.57 17.36
C GLY A 127 -3.75 -5.93 17.84
N ARG A 128 -4.53 -4.93 18.26
CA ARG A 128 -5.93 -5.12 18.65
C ARG A 128 -6.79 -5.61 17.49
N ALA A 129 -6.66 -5.01 16.31
CA ALA A 129 -7.40 -5.44 15.13
C ALA A 129 -7.08 -6.88 14.77
N LYS A 130 -5.81 -7.29 14.73
CA LYS A 130 -5.41 -8.67 14.47
C LYS A 130 -6.08 -9.63 15.46
N ALA A 131 -6.04 -9.33 16.76
CA ALA A 131 -6.66 -10.15 17.79
C ALA A 131 -8.19 -10.23 17.61
N GLN A 132 -8.88 -9.11 17.35
CA GLN A 132 -10.33 -9.05 17.18
C GLN A 132 -10.81 -9.78 15.93
N TYR A 133 -10.05 -9.71 14.84
CA TYR A 133 -10.39 -10.40 13.59
C TYR A 133 -10.00 -11.87 13.57
N ALA A 134 -9.18 -12.32 14.51
CA ALA A 134 -8.88 -13.73 14.74
C ALA A 134 -9.93 -14.44 15.62
N LEU A 135 -10.85 -13.71 16.27
CA LEU A 135 -11.93 -14.32 17.05
C LEU A 135 -12.86 -15.10 16.13
N GLU A 136 -13.31 -16.27 16.61
CA GLU A 136 -14.31 -17.08 15.91
C GLU A 136 -15.73 -16.58 16.21
N GLY A 137 -16.65 -16.88 15.29
CA GLY A 137 -18.08 -16.60 15.45
C GLY A 137 -18.50 -15.21 14.99
N ASP A 138 -19.73 -14.87 15.35
CA ASP A 138 -20.41 -13.63 14.99
C ASP A 138 -19.97 -12.50 15.94
N ILE A 139 -19.03 -11.69 15.49
CA ILE A 139 -18.35 -10.68 16.31
C ILE A 139 -18.76 -9.27 15.88
N TYR A 140 -19.10 -8.47 16.86
CA TYR A 140 -19.44 -7.06 16.72
C TYR A 140 -18.36 -6.19 17.33
N LEU A 141 -18.03 -5.11 16.66
CA LEU A 141 -17.08 -4.12 17.11
C LEU A 141 -17.83 -2.90 17.64
N ARG A 142 -17.49 -2.47 18.85
CA ARG A 142 -18.09 -1.31 19.52
C ARG A 142 -17.07 -0.18 19.64
N TYR A 143 -17.41 0.99 19.13
CA TYR A 143 -16.58 2.18 19.20
C TYR A 143 -16.61 2.78 20.60
N ILE A 144 -15.44 3.00 21.19
CA ILE A 144 -15.27 3.58 22.52
C ILE A 144 -14.49 4.89 22.40
N ALA A 145 -15.17 6.00 22.56
CA ALA A 145 -14.55 7.30 22.70
C ALA A 145 -14.24 7.57 24.18
N LEU A 146 -13.12 8.22 24.44
CA LEU A 146 -12.84 8.73 25.79
C LEU A 146 -13.72 9.95 26.06
N GLN A 147 -14.58 9.82 27.07
CA GLN A 147 -15.58 10.83 27.40
C GLN A 147 -14.99 11.90 28.34
N ASP A 148 -14.03 12.66 27.81
CA ASP A 148 -13.48 13.84 28.46
C ASP A 148 -13.60 15.06 27.54
N GLY A 149 -13.41 16.23 28.06
CA GLY A 149 -13.51 17.49 27.31
C GLY A 149 -12.48 17.64 26.17
N LEU A 150 -11.58 16.68 25.98
CA LEU A 150 -10.52 16.71 24.95
C LEU A 150 -10.85 15.85 23.72
N THR A 151 -11.91 15.07 23.78
CA THR A 151 -12.35 14.25 22.62
C THR A 151 -13.18 15.10 21.67
N ARG A 152 -12.83 15.02 20.36
CA ARG A 152 -13.56 15.76 19.32
C ARG A 152 -15.04 15.43 19.33
N PRO A 153 -15.96 16.39 19.14
CA PRO A 153 -17.40 16.13 19.12
C PRO A 153 -17.82 15.06 18.11
N SER A 154 -17.20 15.04 16.91
CA SER A 154 -17.46 14.00 15.91
C SER A 154 -17.08 12.59 16.37
N HIS A 155 -15.97 12.45 17.09
CA HIS A 155 -15.53 11.17 17.66
C HIS A 155 -16.38 10.78 18.89
N LEU A 156 -16.83 11.76 19.67
CA LEU A 156 -17.67 11.50 20.84
C LEU A 156 -19.04 10.94 20.44
N LYS A 157 -19.62 11.45 19.35
CA LYS A 157 -20.88 10.93 18.77
C LYS A 157 -20.81 9.46 18.35
N MET A 158 -19.60 8.93 18.13
CA MET A 158 -19.38 7.52 17.78
C MET A 158 -19.39 6.60 18.99
N HIS A 159 -19.30 7.15 20.21
CA HIS A 159 -19.29 6.34 21.41
C HIS A 159 -20.52 5.43 21.49
N GLY A 160 -20.29 4.13 21.60
CA GLY A 160 -21.36 3.14 21.66
C GLY A 160 -21.84 2.59 20.33
N VAL A 161 -21.46 3.18 19.20
CA VAL A 161 -21.77 2.60 17.87
C VAL A 161 -21.23 1.17 17.80
N THR A 162 -22.09 0.22 17.51
CA THR A 162 -21.79 -1.22 17.49
C THR A 162 -22.21 -1.77 16.13
N LEU A 163 -21.27 -2.27 15.36
CA LEU A 163 -21.46 -2.81 14.02
C LEU A 163 -20.79 -4.18 13.89
N HIS A 164 -21.29 -5.03 13.00
CA HIS A 164 -20.59 -6.28 12.69
C HIS A 164 -19.13 -6.00 12.29
N ARG A 165 -18.19 -6.89 12.67
CA ARG A 165 -16.75 -6.66 12.43
C ARG A 165 -16.41 -6.51 10.94
N ASP A 166 -17.18 -7.16 10.05
CA ASP A 166 -16.95 -7.10 8.60
C ASP A 166 -17.64 -5.90 7.91
N ASP A 167 -18.33 -5.04 8.69
CA ASP A 167 -18.92 -3.84 8.14
C ASP A 167 -17.84 -2.95 7.48
N PRO A 168 -18.06 -2.50 6.23
CA PRO A 168 -17.13 -1.65 5.49
C PRO A 168 -16.73 -0.36 6.21
N PHE A 169 -17.57 0.13 7.13
CA PHE A 169 -17.28 1.28 7.98
C PHE A 169 -15.93 1.18 8.67
N TRP A 170 -15.56 -0.02 9.15
CA TRP A 170 -14.30 -0.23 9.87
C TRP A 170 -13.05 -0.09 9.01
N LYS A 171 -13.15 -0.18 7.68
CA LYS A 171 -11.99 0.01 6.79
C LYS A 171 -11.34 1.37 6.97
N THR A 172 -12.15 2.41 7.10
CA THR A 172 -11.64 3.78 7.21
C THR A 172 -11.80 4.38 8.60
N ASN A 173 -12.75 3.88 9.41
CA ASN A 173 -13.10 4.47 10.70
C ASN A 173 -12.65 3.67 11.92
N TYR A 174 -11.87 2.60 11.74
CA TYR A 174 -11.20 1.94 12.85
C TYR A 174 -10.14 2.91 13.45
N PRO A 175 -10.19 3.23 14.76
CA PRO A 175 -9.27 4.21 15.36
C PRO A 175 -7.79 3.80 15.26
N PRO A 176 -6.88 4.80 15.21
CA PRO A 176 -7.08 6.23 15.36
C PRO A 176 -7.62 6.91 14.09
N ASN A 177 -8.57 7.84 14.25
CA ASN A 177 -9.26 8.54 13.17
C ASN A 177 -8.79 10.00 12.97
N GLY A 178 -7.64 10.35 13.52
CA GLY A 178 -7.03 11.67 13.44
C GLY A 178 -5.84 11.79 14.38
N TRP A 179 -5.09 12.87 14.24
CA TRP A 179 -3.98 13.17 15.13
C TRP A 179 -4.43 13.25 16.57
N ASN A 180 -3.69 12.62 17.48
CA ASN A 180 -3.99 12.51 18.92
C ASN A 180 -5.31 11.80 19.26
N CYS A 181 -5.92 11.08 18.32
CA CYS A 181 -7.11 10.28 18.61
C CYS A 181 -6.81 9.23 19.71
N ARG A 182 -7.69 9.19 20.72
CA ARG A 182 -7.59 8.27 21.88
C ARG A 182 -8.71 7.22 21.90
N CYS A 183 -9.55 7.23 20.87
CA CYS A 183 -10.62 6.25 20.73
C CYS A 183 -10.08 4.86 20.50
N VAL A 184 -10.85 3.87 20.87
CA VAL A 184 -10.53 2.46 20.69
C VAL A 184 -11.77 1.69 20.22
N VAL A 185 -11.59 0.42 19.85
CA VAL A 185 -12.67 -0.50 19.52
C VAL A 185 -12.58 -1.71 20.42
N ARG A 186 -13.71 -2.19 20.93
CA ARG A 186 -13.81 -3.47 21.66
C ARG A 186 -14.67 -4.43 20.86
N ALA A 187 -14.31 -5.70 20.92
CA ALA A 187 -15.06 -6.78 20.28
C ALA A 187 -15.98 -7.46 21.28
N TYR A 188 -17.15 -7.85 20.82
CA TYR A 188 -18.18 -8.56 21.59
C TYR A 188 -18.83 -9.60 20.68
N SER A 189 -19.21 -10.75 21.23
CA SER A 189 -20.13 -11.67 20.57
C SER A 189 -21.55 -11.07 20.57
N LYS A 190 -22.43 -11.59 19.71
CA LYS A 190 -23.82 -11.18 19.68
C LYS A 190 -24.50 -11.36 21.05
N ALA A 191 -24.28 -12.51 21.69
CA ALA A 191 -24.81 -12.81 23.02
C ALA A 191 -24.30 -11.84 24.10
N GLU A 192 -23.05 -11.39 23.99
CA GLU A 192 -22.50 -10.38 24.90
C GLU A 192 -23.14 -9.01 24.67
N CYS A 193 -23.38 -8.62 23.41
CA CYS A 193 -24.10 -7.39 23.10
C CYS A 193 -25.50 -7.40 23.72
N GLU A 194 -26.24 -8.49 23.56
CA GLU A 194 -27.58 -8.67 24.11
C GLU A 194 -27.58 -8.60 25.66
N ARG A 195 -26.67 -9.32 26.29
CA ARG A 195 -26.51 -9.31 27.75
C ARG A 195 -26.16 -7.95 28.34
N GLN A 196 -25.36 -7.17 27.59
CA GLN A 196 -24.94 -5.82 27.99
C GLN A 196 -25.95 -4.73 27.57
N GLY A 197 -27.02 -5.08 26.87
CA GLY A 197 -27.97 -4.12 26.36
C GLY A 197 -27.39 -3.18 25.30
N PHE A 198 -26.39 -3.64 24.54
CA PHE A 198 -25.82 -2.84 23.49
C PHE A 198 -26.69 -2.92 22.22
N GLU A 199 -27.13 -1.76 21.75
CA GLU A 199 -27.83 -1.66 20.48
C GLU A 199 -26.86 -1.94 19.33
N ILE A 200 -27.21 -2.89 18.45
CA ILE A 200 -26.50 -3.16 17.21
C ILE A 200 -27.08 -2.25 16.14
N SER A 201 -26.25 -1.36 15.61
CA SER A 201 -26.64 -0.39 14.60
C SER A 201 -26.92 -1.08 13.27
N GLN A 202 -28.09 -0.82 12.69
CA GLN A 202 -28.49 -1.38 11.39
C GLN A 202 -27.85 -0.62 10.22
N THR A 203 -27.55 0.65 10.43
CA THR A 203 -26.94 1.52 9.42
C THR A 203 -25.65 2.10 9.96
N PRO A 204 -24.54 2.01 9.21
CA PRO A 204 -23.30 2.63 9.63
C PRO A 204 -23.43 4.16 9.67
N PRO A 205 -22.86 4.82 10.67
CA PRO A 205 -22.86 6.27 10.73
C PRO A 205 -21.97 6.89 9.65
N LEU A 206 -22.07 8.21 9.46
CA LEU A 206 -21.18 8.92 8.54
C LEU A 206 -19.72 8.77 8.96
N PRO A 207 -18.80 8.65 7.99
CA PRO A 207 -17.36 8.55 8.27
C PRO A 207 -16.83 9.75 9.04
N ILE A 208 -15.96 9.50 10.02
CA ILE A 208 -15.37 10.54 10.89
C ILE A 208 -13.84 10.65 10.76
N ALA A 209 -13.21 9.71 10.07
CA ALA A 209 -11.77 9.75 9.87
C ALA A 209 -11.38 11.00 9.08
N SER A 210 -10.43 11.79 9.60
CA SER A 210 -9.87 12.90 8.85
C SER A 210 -9.17 12.41 7.59
N LYS A 211 -9.01 13.27 6.59
CA LYS A 211 -8.42 12.95 5.28
C LYS A 211 -7.12 12.14 5.39
N ASP A 212 -6.26 12.51 6.34
CA ASP A 212 -4.96 11.86 6.58
C ASP A 212 -5.09 10.48 7.26
N TRP A 213 -6.26 10.12 7.75
CA TRP A 213 -6.53 8.91 8.51
C TRP A 213 -7.63 8.06 7.88
N SER A 214 -8.12 8.42 6.69
CA SER A 214 -9.15 7.70 5.95
C SER A 214 -8.53 6.60 5.09
N TYR A 215 -7.89 5.62 5.73
CA TYR A 215 -7.34 4.41 5.13
C TYR A 215 -7.53 3.21 6.07
N ASP A 216 -7.36 2.00 5.58
CA ASP A 216 -7.49 0.81 6.43
C ASP A 216 -6.30 0.67 7.39
N LYS A 217 -6.52 1.06 8.64
CA LYS A 217 -5.53 1.05 9.71
C LYS A 217 -5.40 -0.31 10.42
N ARG A 218 -6.26 -1.27 10.09
CA ARG A 218 -6.29 -2.59 10.75
C ARG A 218 -5.14 -3.47 10.31
N GLY A 219 -4.59 -3.23 9.10
CA GLY A 219 -3.49 -4.02 8.55
C GLY A 219 -3.86 -5.47 8.27
N LEU A 220 -5.15 -5.72 8.02
CA LEU A 220 -5.68 -7.06 7.75
C LEU A 220 -5.52 -7.46 6.27
N GLU A 221 -5.37 -6.49 5.39
CA GLU A 221 -5.14 -6.76 3.96
C GLU A 221 -3.75 -7.36 3.78
N LYS A 222 -3.71 -8.63 3.43
CA LYS A 222 -2.49 -9.30 3.00
C LYS A 222 -2.01 -8.62 1.71
N ASP A 223 -0.86 -7.97 1.76
CA ASP A 223 -0.01 -7.57 0.63
C ASP A 223 -0.37 -6.37 -0.28
N ASN A 224 -1.53 -5.74 -0.19
CA ASN A 224 -1.82 -4.52 -0.99
C ASN A 224 -1.00 -3.28 -0.59
N SER A 225 -0.33 -3.33 0.52
CA SER A 225 0.40 -2.19 1.09
C SER A 225 1.77 -1.95 0.44
N LEU A 226 2.43 -2.98 -0.08
CA LEU A 226 3.64 -2.81 -0.89
C LEU A 226 3.30 -2.09 -2.19
N ASN A 227 2.18 -2.44 -2.83
CA ASN A 227 1.64 -1.73 -3.98
C ASN A 227 1.27 -0.28 -3.64
N THR A 228 0.68 -0.03 -2.48
CA THR A 228 0.33 1.34 -2.05
C THR A 228 1.58 2.18 -1.78
N ILE A 229 2.65 1.60 -1.23
CA ILE A 229 3.94 2.27 -1.07
C ILE A 229 4.59 2.48 -2.43
N LEU A 230 4.61 1.48 -3.29
CA LEU A 230 5.13 1.58 -4.65
C LEU A 230 4.35 2.60 -5.46
N ASP A 231 3.02 2.59 -5.41
CA ASP A 231 2.15 3.57 -6.06
C ASP A 231 2.35 4.99 -5.53
N SER A 232 2.54 5.16 -4.23
CA SER A 232 2.82 6.46 -3.64
C SER A 232 4.20 6.98 -4.02
N LYS A 233 5.20 6.09 -4.07
CA LYS A 233 6.55 6.40 -4.52
C LYS A 233 6.59 6.64 -6.02
N LEU A 234 5.88 5.87 -6.83
CA LEU A 234 5.75 6.07 -8.27
C LEU A 234 5.06 7.40 -8.60
N LYS A 235 3.98 7.75 -7.89
CA LYS A 235 3.29 9.04 -8.05
C LYS A 235 4.18 10.23 -7.69
N LYS A 236 5.03 10.08 -6.68
CA LYS A 236 5.99 11.10 -6.28
C LYS A 236 7.16 11.19 -7.25
N PHE A 237 7.66 10.06 -7.73
CA PHE A 237 8.74 9.95 -8.69
C PHE A 237 8.38 10.61 -10.04
N ALA A 238 7.13 10.48 -10.45
CA ALA A 238 6.58 11.16 -11.61
C ALA A 238 6.52 12.70 -11.44
N LYS A 239 6.56 13.20 -10.21
CA LYS A 239 6.48 14.61 -9.86
C LYS A 239 7.86 15.27 -9.70
N ASP A 240 8.84 14.49 -9.24
CA ASP A 240 10.18 14.99 -8.90
C ASP A 240 11.22 14.25 -9.76
N ASN A 241 11.70 14.80 -10.83
CA ASN A 241 12.69 14.23 -11.78
C ASN A 241 14.01 13.68 -11.15
N ASN A 242 14.03 13.27 -9.89
CA ASN A 242 15.22 12.86 -9.16
C ASN A 242 15.33 11.32 -9.06
N LYS A 243 16.12 10.73 -9.95
CA LYS A 243 16.18 9.30 -10.34
C LYS A 243 17.02 8.36 -9.43
N GLY A 244 17.77 8.88 -8.45
CA GLY A 244 18.86 8.09 -7.85
C GLY A 244 18.45 7.11 -6.75
N VAL A 245 17.82 7.60 -5.70
CA VAL A 245 17.70 6.87 -4.42
C VAL A 245 16.64 5.78 -4.45
N PHE A 246 15.57 5.94 -5.21
CA PHE A 246 14.47 4.99 -5.26
C PHE A 246 14.79 3.73 -6.08
N VAL A 247 15.52 3.87 -7.18
CA VAL A 247 15.93 2.73 -8.02
C VAL A 247 16.87 1.81 -7.26
N GLU A 248 17.70 2.33 -6.37
CA GLU A 248 18.62 1.54 -5.54
C GLU A 248 17.88 0.75 -4.47
N SER A 249 16.91 1.35 -3.77
CA SER A 249 16.13 0.66 -2.73
C SER A 249 15.22 -0.45 -3.29
N LEU A 250 14.81 -0.36 -4.57
CA LEU A 250 14.04 -1.43 -5.23
C LEU A 250 14.91 -2.57 -5.77
N LYS A 251 16.20 -2.32 -6.02
CA LYS A 251 17.14 -3.40 -6.40
C LYS A 251 17.31 -4.42 -5.27
N GLU A 252 17.05 -4.02 -4.03
CA GLU A 252 17.18 -4.86 -2.84
C GLU A 252 15.94 -5.73 -2.53
N ILE A 253 14.80 -5.48 -3.20
CA ILE A 253 13.61 -6.32 -3.01
C ILE A 253 13.76 -7.58 -3.88
N PRO A 254 13.70 -8.79 -3.31
CA PRO A 254 13.79 -10.02 -4.08
C PRO A 254 12.72 -10.05 -5.19
N ASN A 255 13.10 -10.37 -6.42
CA ASN A 255 12.17 -10.44 -7.56
C ASN A 255 10.95 -11.32 -7.28
N ALA A 256 11.12 -12.42 -6.53
CA ALA A 256 10.02 -13.30 -6.13
C ALA A 256 8.96 -12.60 -5.26
N ALA A 257 9.36 -11.67 -4.37
CA ALA A 257 8.41 -10.91 -3.56
C ALA A 257 7.65 -9.87 -4.38
N LEU A 258 8.33 -9.22 -5.33
CA LEU A 258 7.69 -8.28 -6.27
C LEU A 258 6.71 -9.01 -7.18
N LYS A 259 7.08 -10.16 -7.74
CA LYS A 259 6.22 -10.98 -8.59
C LYS A 259 4.92 -11.34 -7.91
N LYS A 260 4.99 -11.90 -6.70
CA LYS A 260 3.80 -12.25 -5.91
C LYS A 260 2.88 -11.05 -5.66
N THR A 261 3.47 -9.88 -5.45
CA THR A 261 2.73 -8.62 -5.27
C THR A 261 2.01 -8.21 -6.55
N TRP A 262 2.67 -8.33 -7.71
CA TRP A 262 2.06 -8.03 -9.01
C TRP A 262 0.93 -9.00 -9.35
N GLU A 263 1.14 -10.30 -9.13
CA GLU A 263 0.11 -11.33 -9.30
C GLU A 263 -1.12 -11.07 -8.43
N THR A 264 -0.91 -10.74 -7.15
CA THR A 264 -2.01 -10.44 -6.21
C THR A 264 -2.80 -9.21 -6.66
N SER A 265 -2.11 -8.14 -7.06
CA SER A 265 -2.73 -6.89 -7.52
C SER A 265 -3.52 -7.09 -8.81
N LEU A 266 -2.93 -7.79 -9.77
CA LEU A 266 -3.57 -8.11 -11.05
C LEU A 266 -4.80 -9.00 -10.84
N ASN A 267 -4.67 -10.07 -10.07
CA ASN A 267 -5.77 -10.99 -9.80
C ASN A 267 -6.94 -10.32 -9.10
N ALA A 268 -6.67 -9.46 -8.11
CA ALA A 268 -7.70 -8.67 -7.46
C ALA A 268 -8.44 -7.75 -8.45
N MET A 269 -7.72 -7.11 -9.38
CA MET A 269 -8.34 -6.28 -10.42
C MET A 269 -9.14 -7.13 -11.42
N ILE A 270 -8.65 -8.29 -11.84
CA ILE A 270 -9.37 -9.21 -12.73
C ILE A 270 -10.66 -9.68 -12.07
N ASP A 271 -10.60 -10.14 -10.82
CA ASP A 271 -11.76 -10.65 -10.09
C ASP A 271 -12.85 -9.59 -9.93
N GLU A 272 -12.47 -8.39 -9.53
CA GLU A 272 -13.44 -7.31 -9.36
C GLU A 272 -14.01 -6.81 -10.70
N VAL A 273 -13.14 -6.55 -11.67
CA VAL A 273 -13.51 -5.83 -12.89
C VAL A 273 -14.08 -6.75 -13.96
N LEU A 274 -13.46 -7.91 -14.22
CA LEU A 274 -13.88 -8.83 -15.28
C LEU A 274 -14.85 -9.89 -14.80
N VAL A 275 -14.64 -10.47 -13.63
CA VAL A 275 -15.49 -11.57 -13.11
C VAL A 275 -16.74 -11.02 -12.46
N LYS A 276 -16.60 -10.07 -11.51
CA LYS A 276 -17.75 -9.48 -10.80
C LYS A 276 -18.40 -8.29 -11.53
N GLY A 277 -17.76 -7.77 -12.59
CA GLY A 277 -18.28 -6.62 -13.35
C GLY A 277 -18.23 -5.28 -12.59
N ASN A 278 -17.42 -5.17 -11.52
CA ASN A 278 -17.33 -3.98 -10.69
C ASN A 278 -16.49 -2.89 -11.37
N GLN A 279 -17.13 -2.05 -12.18
CA GLN A 279 -16.47 -0.92 -12.84
C GLN A 279 -16.00 0.17 -11.88
N SER A 280 -16.57 0.23 -10.67
CA SER A 280 -16.23 1.19 -9.63
C SER A 280 -15.02 0.75 -8.78
N TYR A 281 -14.35 -0.36 -9.12
CA TYR A 281 -13.15 -0.81 -8.43
C TYR A 281 -12.12 0.34 -8.29
N PRO A 282 -11.65 0.65 -7.08
CA PRO A 282 -10.94 1.90 -6.81
C PRO A 282 -9.52 1.96 -7.39
N ALA A 283 -8.88 0.81 -7.66
CA ALA A 283 -7.55 0.80 -8.25
C ALA A 283 -7.64 1.20 -9.74
N ALA A 284 -7.02 2.32 -10.09
CA ALA A 284 -6.96 2.78 -11.48
C ALA A 284 -5.97 1.99 -12.34
N TYR A 285 -4.98 1.37 -11.70
CA TYR A 285 -3.87 0.64 -12.34
C TYR A 285 -3.48 -0.57 -11.51
N ALA A 286 -3.02 -1.66 -12.17
CA ALA A 286 -2.24 -2.73 -11.55
C ALA A 286 -0.81 -2.63 -12.08
N GLN A 287 0.18 -2.68 -11.20
CA GLN A 287 1.56 -2.94 -11.60
C GLN A 287 1.69 -4.43 -11.86
N VAL A 288 2.28 -4.80 -13.01
CA VAL A 288 2.25 -6.19 -13.49
C VAL A 288 3.63 -6.72 -13.89
N GLY A 289 4.67 -5.92 -13.76
CA GLY A 289 6.01 -6.35 -14.10
C GLY A 289 7.02 -5.23 -14.16
N LYS A 290 8.20 -5.58 -14.66
CA LYS A 290 9.33 -4.69 -14.88
C LYS A 290 10.02 -5.07 -16.19
N ILE A 291 10.42 -4.08 -16.96
CA ILE A 291 11.23 -4.26 -18.18
C ILE A 291 12.62 -4.79 -17.80
N SER A 292 13.07 -5.87 -18.43
CA SER A 292 14.42 -6.42 -18.21
C SER A 292 15.51 -5.46 -18.73
N SER A 293 16.71 -5.59 -18.20
CA SER A 293 17.87 -4.77 -18.62
C SER A 293 18.16 -4.90 -20.11
N LYS A 294 17.92 -6.07 -20.72
CA LYS A 294 18.09 -6.29 -22.16
C LYS A 294 17.10 -5.47 -22.98
N ILE A 295 15.81 -5.51 -22.64
CA ILE A 295 14.77 -4.72 -23.32
C ILE A 295 14.97 -3.24 -23.03
N GLN A 296 15.35 -2.87 -21.82
CA GLN A 296 15.67 -1.49 -21.46
C GLN A 296 16.76 -0.92 -22.39
N SER A 297 17.90 -1.62 -22.51
CA SER A 297 19.01 -1.18 -23.37
C SER A 297 18.58 -1.06 -24.84
N PHE A 298 17.77 -1.97 -25.33
CA PHE A 298 17.20 -1.90 -26.68
C PHE A 298 16.31 -0.65 -26.84
N LEU A 299 15.39 -0.40 -25.90
CA LEU A 299 14.47 0.74 -25.95
C LEU A 299 15.20 2.06 -25.86
N GLU A 300 16.15 2.21 -24.95
CA GLU A 300 16.92 3.44 -24.79
C GLU A 300 17.73 3.77 -26.05
N LYS A 301 18.28 2.74 -26.72
CA LYS A 301 18.95 2.92 -28.01
C LYS A 301 17.96 3.31 -29.12
N THR A 302 16.82 2.64 -29.19
CA THR A 302 15.81 2.85 -30.24
C THR A 302 15.10 4.19 -30.10
N LEU A 303 14.77 4.60 -28.88
CA LEU A 303 14.09 5.86 -28.57
C LEU A 303 15.04 7.07 -28.50
N GLY A 304 16.35 6.85 -28.49
CA GLY A 304 17.35 7.92 -28.34
C GLY A 304 17.31 8.63 -26.98
N SER A 305 16.62 8.06 -26.00
CA SER A 305 16.44 8.64 -24.67
C SER A 305 16.29 7.56 -23.60
N LYS A 306 16.68 7.88 -22.37
CA LYS A 306 16.45 6.97 -21.24
C LYS A 306 14.97 6.85 -20.93
N LEU A 307 14.57 5.65 -20.50
CA LEU A 307 13.24 5.44 -19.95
C LEU A 307 13.09 6.20 -18.62
N GLU A 308 11.96 6.87 -18.44
CA GLU A 308 11.65 7.55 -17.16
C GLU A 308 11.30 6.58 -16.04
N ASP A 309 10.81 5.38 -16.42
CA ASP A 309 10.42 4.31 -15.50
C ASP A 309 10.66 2.95 -16.16
N TYR A 310 10.85 1.92 -15.35
CA TYR A 310 11.06 0.53 -15.81
C TYR A 310 9.89 -0.40 -15.49
N TYR A 311 8.87 0.08 -14.79
CA TYR A 311 7.72 -0.72 -14.42
C TYR A 311 6.69 -0.80 -15.54
N LEU A 312 5.97 -1.93 -15.55
CA LEU A 312 4.87 -2.23 -16.45
C LEU A 312 3.56 -2.08 -15.69
N VAL A 313 2.65 -1.27 -16.20
CA VAL A 313 1.35 -1.04 -15.59
C VAL A 313 0.21 -1.39 -16.52
N LEU A 314 -0.85 -1.98 -15.98
CA LEU A 314 -2.11 -2.23 -16.68
C LEU A 314 -3.20 -1.30 -16.12
N PRO A 315 -3.67 -0.31 -16.90
CA PRO A 315 -4.80 0.51 -16.51
C PRO A 315 -6.10 -0.30 -16.46
N LYS A 316 -6.93 -0.04 -15.46
CA LYS A 316 -8.27 -0.64 -15.33
C LYS A 316 -9.11 -0.48 -16.61
N ASN A 317 -9.06 0.70 -17.23
CA ASN A 317 -9.80 0.95 -18.47
C ASN A 317 -9.32 0.07 -19.62
N ASN A 318 -8.01 -0.18 -19.73
CA ASN A 318 -7.45 -1.05 -20.77
C ASN A 318 -7.82 -2.51 -20.51
N LEU A 319 -7.88 -2.93 -19.25
CA LEU A 319 -8.42 -4.23 -18.86
C LEU A 319 -9.90 -4.37 -19.25
N LEU A 320 -10.73 -3.35 -18.99
CA LEU A 320 -12.13 -3.30 -19.38
C LEU A 320 -12.31 -3.36 -20.91
N HIS A 321 -11.45 -2.66 -21.69
CA HIS A 321 -11.46 -2.72 -23.14
C HIS A 321 -11.07 -4.10 -23.69
N ALA A 322 -10.21 -4.80 -22.98
CA ALA A 322 -9.79 -6.16 -23.32
C ALA A 322 -10.76 -7.23 -22.82
N SER A 323 -11.84 -6.86 -22.12
CA SER A 323 -12.78 -7.83 -21.52
C SER A 323 -13.26 -8.87 -22.51
N PRO A 324 -13.46 -10.14 -22.09
CA PRO A 324 -13.92 -11.21 -22.96
C PRO A 324 -15.22 -10.84 -23.70
N LYS A 325 -16.16 -10.21 -23.00
CA LYS A 325 -17.43 -9.77 -23.58
C LYS A 325 -17.27 -8.79 -24.77
N ARG A 326 -16.28 -7.88 -24.70
CA ARG A 326 -16.02 -6.91 -25.78
C ARG A 326 -15.22 -7.51 -26.94
N LYS A 327 -14.25 -8.36 -26.63
CA LYS A 327 -13.32 -8.92 -27.61
C LYS A 327 -13.86 -10.16 -28.32
N ALA A 328 -14.88 -10.83 -27.76
CA ALA A 328 -15.53 -11.99 -28.40
C ALA A 328 -16.08 -11.69 -29.78
N ILE A 329 -16.66 -10.48 -29.98
CA ILE A 329 -17.21 -10.05 -31.27
C ILE A 329 -16.18 -10.10 -32.39
N TYR A 330 -14.89 -9.87 -32.05
CA TYR A 330 -13.78 -9.87 -33.00
C TYR A 330 -12.99 -11.19 -32.97
N ASN A 331 -13.45 -12.21 -32.24
CA ASN A 331 -12.73 -13.46 -32.03
C ASN A 331 -11.32 -13.27 -31.44
N GLN A 332 -11.14 -12.24 -30.61
CA GLN A 332 -9.86 -11.81 -30.01
C GLN A 332 -9.87 -11.86 -28.47
N ALA A 333 -10.86 -12.51 -27.88
CA ALA A 333 -11.04 -12.53 -26.43
C ALA A 333 -9.99 -13.43 -25.75
N LEU A 334 -9.31 -12.90 -24.72
CA LEU A 334 -8.57 -13.72 -23.77
C LEU A 334 -9.54 -14.36 -22.77
N ARG A 335 -9.22 -15.55 -22.30
CA ARG A 335 -9.88 -16.18 -21.16
C ARG A 335 -9.37 -15.57 -19.85
N ILE A 336 -10.13 -15.75 -18.77
CA ILE A 336 -9.74 -15.19 -17.44
C ILE A 336 -8.39 -15.76 -16.99
N GLU A 337 -8.11 -17.02 -17.23
CA GLU A 337 -6.86 -17.69 -16.90
C GLU A 337 -5.68 -17.08 -17.66
N GLU A 338 -5.88 -16.68 -18.91
CA GLU A 338 -4.85 -16.05 -19.74
C GLU A 338 -4.52 -14.63 -19.27
N PHE A 339 -5.50 -13.89 -18.71
CA PHE A 339 -5.22 -12.61 -18.02
C PHE A 339 -4.36 -12.81 -16.78
N ARG A 340 -4.51 -13.92 -16.04
CA ARG A 340 -3.71 -14.21 -14.85
C ARG A 340 -2.26 -14.55 -15.17
N GLU A 341 -1.98 -15.01 -16.39
CA GLU A 341 -0.62 -15.31 -16.85
C GLU A 341 0.20 -14.07 -17.21
N ILE A 342 -0.41 -12.88 -17.30
CA ILE A 342 0.27 -11.64 -17.75
C ILE A 342 1.58 -11.41 -17.00
N VAL A 343 1.61 -11.56 -15.67
CA VAL A 343 2.82 -11.33 -14.85
C VAL A 343 3.92 -12.32 -15.23
N ASN A 344 3.58 -13.59 -15.41
CA ASN A 344 4.53 -14.63 -15.82
C ASN A 344 5.09 -14.36 -17.21
N VAL A 345 4.23 -14.03 -18.16
CA VAL A 345 4.61 -13.72 -19.55
C VAL A 345 5.58 -12.53 -19.63
N LEU A 346 5.30 -11.47 -18.86
CA LEU A 346 6.14 -10.26 -18.81
C LEU A 346 7.48 -10.50 -18.10
N GLU A 347 7.54 -11.45 -17.15
CA GLU A 347 8.79 -11.80 -16.46
C GLU A 347 9.66 -12.76 -17.30
N GLU A 348 9.04 -13.78 -17.91
CA GLU A 348 9.75 -14.78 -18.71
C GLU A 348 10.28 -14.21 -20.03
N GLU A 349 9.59 -13.24 -20.61
CA GLU A 349 9.95 -12.56 -21.86
C GLU A 349 10.38 -13.53 -22.96
N LYS A 350 9.66 -14.66 -23.13
CA LYS A 350 10.03 -15.72 -24.06
C LYS A 350 10.01 -15.25 -25.51
N GLU A 351 9.06 -14.39 -25.83
CA GLU A 351 8.84 -13.94 -27.20
C GLU A 351 8.42 -12.47 -27.22
N VAL A 352 9.38 -11.60 -27.52
CA VAL A 352 9.22 -10.12 -27.47
C VAL A 352 9.68 -9.49 -28.77
N TYR A 353 8.84 -8.65 -29.31
CA TYR A 353 9.08 -7.91 -30.55
C TYR A 353 8.90 -6.39 -30.33
N TRP A 354 9.52 -5.63 -31.20
CA TRP A 354 9.31 -4.20 -31.34
C TRP A 354 8.60 -3.89 -32.65
N ASP A 355 7.48 -3.20 -32.58
CA ASP A 355 6.72 -2.74 -33.76
C ASP A 355 6.37 -1.25 -33.56
N LYS A 356 6.89 -0.40 -34.46
CA LYS A 356 6.73 1.06 -34.47
C LYS A 356 7.17 1.73 -33.15
N ASP A 357 6.29 1.80 -32.16
CA ASP A 357 6.46 2.50 -30.89
C ASP A 357 6.12 1.61 -29.65
N SER A 358 5.91 0.33 -29.90
CA SER A 358 5.39 -0.57 -28.88
C SER A 358 6.17 -1.88 -28.80
N LEU A 359 6.30 -2.42 -27.57
CA LEU A 359 6.72 -3.79 -27.31
C LEU A 359 5.52 -4.71 -27.47
N ILE A 360 5.72 -5.84 -28.11
CA ILE A 360 4.70 -6.87 -28.26
C ILE A 360 5.23 -8.15 -27.65
N TYR A 361 4.51 -8.66 -26.65
CA TYR A 361 4.75 -9.96 -26.04
C TYR A 361 3.73 -10.95 -26.60
N PHE A 362 4.20 -12.08 -27.06
CA PHE A 362 3.34 -13.18 -27.48
C PHE A 362 3.48 -14.36 -26.51
N PHE A 363 2.37 -15.05 -26.27
CA PHE A 363 2.34 -16.30 -25.53
C PHE A 363 1.25 -17.22 -26.07
N GLU A 364 1.45 -18.51 -25.85
CA GLU A 364 0.65 -19.56 -26.45
C GLU A 364 -0.82 -19.53 -25.98
N ASP A 365 -1.75 -19.69 -26.89
CA ASP A 365 -3.11 -20.11 -26.56
C ASP A 365 -3.11 -21.63 -26.36
N LYS A 366 -3.37 -22.10 -25.15
CA LYS A 366 -3.31 -23.51 -24.79
C LYS A 366 -4.43 -24.34 -25.42
N GLU A 367 -5.54 -23.70 -25.83
CA GLU A 367 -6.70 -24.39 -26.39
C GLU A 367 -6.78 -24.29 -27.93
N ASP A 368 -6.42 -23.13 -28.48
CA ASP A 368 -6.48 -22.88 -29.93
C ASP A 368 -5.09 -22.60 -30.49
N LYS A 369 -4.48 -23.63 -31.08
CA LYS A 369 -3.13 -23.56 -31.68
C LYS A 369 -3.04 -22.69 -32.93
N THR A 370 -4.18 -22.29 -33.50
CA THR A 370 -4.22 -21.34 -34.62
C THR A 370 -4.07 -19.91 -34.19
N LYS A 371 -4.08 -19.66 -32.87
CA LYS A 371 -3.99 -18.32 -32.26
C LYS A 371 -2.83 -18.19 -31.30
N MET A 372 -2.44 -16.95 -31.11
CA MET A 372 -1.48 -16.50 -30.10
C MET A 372 -2.10 -15.38 -29.26
N ASN A 373 -1.86 -15.42 -27.97
CA ASN A 373 -2.18 -14.31 -27.08
C ASN A 373 -1.17 -13.18 -27.25
N LYS A 374 -1.63 -11.95 -27.18
CA LYS A 374 -0.83 -10.75 -27.45
C LYS A 374 -1.00 -9.71 -26.34
N ILE A 375 0.14 -9.21 -25.82
CA ILE A 375 0.21 -8.06 -24.92
C ILE A 375 0.98 -6.95 -25.64
N VAL A 376 0.40 -5.77 -25.77
CA VAL A 376 1.06 -4.60 -26.36
C VAL A 376 1.38 -3.59 -25.27
N VAL A 377 2.64 -3.18 -25.17
CA VAL A 377 3.15 -2.22 -24.20
C VAL A 377 3.73 -1.01 -24.93
N THR A 378 3.23 0.17 -24.62
CA THR A 378 3.81 1.43 -25.09
C THR A 378 4.75 1.99 -24.01
N PRO A 379 6.06 2.08 -24.28
CA PRO A 379 7.04 2.66 -23.36
C PRO A 379 6.87 4.18 -23.25
N ASN A 380 7.30 4.73 -22.10
CA ASN A 380 7.23 6.18 -21.84
C ASN A 380 5.86 6.82 -22.10
N TYR A 381 4.78 6.05 -21.96
CA TYR A 381 3.42 6.52 -22.16
C TYR A 381 3.04 7.53 -21.07
N LYS A 382 2.55 8.71 -21.47
CA LYS A 382 2.18 9.77 -20.54
C LYS A 382 0.78 9.53 -19.96
N ILE A 383 0.71 9.19 -18.68
CA ILE A 383 -0.55 9.09 -17.94
C ILE A 383 -0.82 10.42 -17.22
N LYS A 384 -2.01 10.97 -17.40
CA LYS A 384 -2.44 12.21 -16.73
C LYS A 384 -2.33 12.04 -15.22
N ARG A 385 -1.62 12.93 -14.53
CA ARG A 385 -1.33 12.92 -13.07
C ARG A 385 -0.36 11.84 -12.57
N PHE A 386 0.18 10.96 -13.44
CA PHE A 386 1.06 9.87 -13.04
C PHE A 386 2.50 10.07 -13.59
N GLY A 387 2.64 10.77 -14.69
CA GLY A 387 3.90 10.92 -15.43
C GLY A 387 4.01 9.92 -16.57
N LYS A 388 5.25 9.68 -17.05
CA LYS A 388 5.50 8.66 -18.06
C LYS A 388 5.89 7.34 -17.41
N THR A 389 5.30 6.26 -17.91
CA THR A 389 5.57 4.87 -17.50
C THR A 389 5.32 3.94 -18.69
N ASN A 390 5.55 2.64 -18.52
CA ASN A 390 5.34 1.68 -19.60
C ASN A 390 3.97 1.02 -19.42
N VAL A 391 3.08 1.26 -20.37
CA VAL A 391 1.65 0.95 -20.24
C VAL A 391 1.25 -0.20 -21.15
N ILE A 392 0.57 -1.21 -20.60
CA ILE A 392 -0.15 -2.18 -21.40
C ILE A 392 -1.36 -1.47 -22.02
N VAL A 393 -1.30 -1.25 -23.32
CA VAL A 393 -2.34 -0.54 -24.09
C VAL A 393 -3.35 -1.48 -24.72
N THR A 394 -2.94 -2.72 -25.05
CA THR A 394 -3.81 -3.70 -25.69
C THR A 394 -3.53 -5.11 -25.19
N LEU A 395 -4.60 -5.87 -25.01
CA LEU A 395 -4.59 -7.30 -24.71
C LEU A 395 -5.59 -7.97 -25.67
N GLY A 396 -5.22 -9.10 -26.26
CA GLY A 396 -6.11 -9.82 -27.18
C GLY A 396 -5.42 -11.00 -27.84
N LYS A 397 -6.10 -11.61 -28.82
CA LYS A 397 -5.57 -12.71 -29.62
C LYS A 397 -5.34 -12.29 -31.06
N VAL A 398 -4.40 -12.92 -31.72
CA VAL A 398 -4.13 -12.83 -33.17
C VAL A 398 -3.99 -14.23 -33.76
N ASN A 399 -4.28 -14.40 -35.04
CA ASN A 399 -3.95 -15.65 -35.70
C ASN A 399 -2.43 -15.83 -35.76
N THR A 400 -1.98 -17.05 -35.62
CA THR A 400 -0.54 -17.35 -35.64
C THR A 400 0.13 -16.88 -36.94
N GLU A 401 -0.58 -16.96 -38.06
CA GLU A 401 -0.12 -16.50 -39.39
C GLU A 401 0.05 -14.96 -39.43
N ASP A 402 -0.77 -14.19 -38.72
CA ASP A 402 -0.74 -12.72 -38.69
C ASP A 402 0.28 -12.16 -37.70
N LYS A 403 0.93 -12.99 -36.89
CA LYS A 403 1.84 -12.59 -35.82
C LYS A 403 2.94 -11.62 -36.27
N LEU A 404 3.54 -11.85 -37.43
CA LEU A 404 4.66 -11.09 -37.96
C LEU A 404 4.27 -10.21 -39.18
N LYS A 405 3.00 -9.97 -39.42
CA LYS A 405 2.48 -9.29 -40.61
C LYS A 405 3.10 -7.90 -40.86
N ASN A 406 3.50 -7.20 -39.79
CA ASN A 406 4.14 -5.89 -39.88
C ASN A 406 5.67 -5.93 -39.85
N ASN A 407 6.31 -7.08 -40.00
CA ASN A 407 7.75 -7.28 -39.88
C ASN A 407 8.35 -6.68 -38.60
N PRO A 408 7.81 -6.97 -37.42
CA PRO A 408 8.34 -6.42 -36.18
C PRO A 408 9.75 -6.94 -35.89
N THR A 409 10.58 -6.12 -35.26
CA THR A 409 11.95 -6.52 -34.88
C THR A 409 11.92 -7.43 -33.67
N LYS A 410 12.47 -8.62 -33.79
CA LYS A 410 12.58 -9.56 -32.65
C LYS A 410 13.64 -9.07 -31.65
N ILE A 411 13.29 -8.99 -30.36
CA ILE A 411 14.19 -8.62 -29.27
C ILE A 411 14.62 -9.87 -28.48
N LYS A 412 13.68 -10.75 -28.25
CA LYS A 412 13.86 -12.04 -27.57
C LYS A 412 13.08 -13.16 -28.21
#